data_4663ea05a27abaead1391f1bd71033f0
#
_entry.id   4663ea05a27abaead1391f1bd71033f0
#
_cell.length_a   1.000
_cell.length_b   1.000
_cell.length_c   1.000
_cell.angle_alpha   90.00
_cell.angle_beta   90.00
_cell.angle_gamma   90.00
#
_symmetry.space_group_name_H-M   'P 1'
#
loop_
_entity.id
_entity.type
_entity.pdbx_description
1 polymer ?
#
loop_
_entity_poly.entity_id
_entity_poly.type
_entity_poly.pdbx_seq_one_letter_code
_entity_poly.pdbx_strand_id
1 'polypeptide(L)'
;MSSNKTKVISIFNNKGGVAKTIITWNLGDALARRGKKVLLIDFDPQSNLSIAMLGDRFPDILPTVENPYGTTIRAFLQRFLQNQGPLQFYKHQGYRTNNKVDLIASDPWLNVYSESLSVGSDLLTGNGLEKYSIINRLIQQANGNEEDKYDYVLIDLPPSFNNLVRTALYSSNYFIVPCTSDIFCSYCVGLIGETLPRFIKEWEIGCQLHDTNNPHNEKYINLGKPVFAGWIFNGYDTRKPKDKASKKIIAADYVMGSKIAEGVKKLVETLEKRIKEHPSVLQNHPSESFFLGGIEDMNILVQNSMWLNCPIARLDQIEPVKNFEDRGQWSPNQLDQIKKLKTNFLSIADRVIKHCI
;
A
#
# COMPACT_ATOMS: atom_id res chain seq x y z
N MET A 1 -10.09 -22.43 -17.23
CA MET A 1 -10.17 -21.75 -15.93
C MET A 1 -9.15 -20.62 -15.96
N SER A 2 -9.58 -19.36 -15.88
CA SER A 2 -8.66 -18.21 -15.84
C SER A 2 -7.79 -18.36 -14.58
N SER A 3 -6.49 -18.56 -14.73
CA SER A 3 -5.54 -18.56 -13.61
C SER A 3 -5.70 -17.22 -12.90
N ASN A 4 -6.15 -17.26 -11.65
CA ASN A 4 -6.41 -16.05 -10.87
C ASN A 4 -5.05 -15.41 -10.54
N LYS A 5 -4.60 -14.47 -11.37
CA LYS A 5 -3.29 -13.83 -11.23
C LYS A 5 -3.32 -12.93 -9.98
N THR A 6 -2.34 -13.05 -9.10
CA THR A 6 -2.15 -12.17 -7.93
C THR A 6 -2.16 -10.70 -8.37
N LYS A 7 -2.91 -9.85 -7.67
CA LYS A 7 -2.99 -8.41 -7.92
C LYS A 7 -2.12 -7.66 -6.90
N VAL A 8 -1.13 -6.94 -7.39
CA VAL A 8 -0.21 -6.16 -6.58
C VAL A 8 -0.64 -4.70 -6.60
N ILE A 9 -0.89 -4.13 -5.43
CA ILE A 9 -1.41 -2.76 -5.25
C ILE A 9 -0.50 -1.99 -4.31
N SER A 10 0.12 -0.92 -4.78
CA SER A 10 0.83 0.03 -3.93
C SER A 10 -0.11 1.06 -3.33
N ILE A 11 -0.05 1.28 -2.02
CA ILE A 11 -0.74 2.39 -1.35
C ILE A 11 0.24 3.56 -1.28
N PHE A 12 0.06 4.53 -2.16
CA PHE A 12 1.06 5.55 -2.41
C PHE A 12 0.53 6.98 -2.36
N ASN A 13 1.21 7.82 -1.63
CA ASN A 13 1.16 9.28 -1.72
C ASN A 13 2.51 9.81 -1.18
N ASN A 14 3.10 10.77 -1.86
CA ASN A 14 4.35 11.42 -1.45
C ASN A 14 4.18 12.34 -0.24
N LYS A 15 2.94 12.58 0.21
CA LYS A 15 2.63 13.29 1.44
C LYS A 15 2.67 12.36 2.65
N GLY A 16 3.30 12.81 3.74
CA GLY A 16 3.22 12.18 5.06
C GLY A 16 1.86 12.42 5.75
N GLY A 17 1.47 11.54 6.67
CA GLY A 17 0.27 11.72 7.50
C GLY A 17 -1.08 11.49 6.79
N VAL A 18 -1.09 10.91 5.59
CA VAL A 18 -2.35 10.58 4.88
C VAL A 18 -2.90 9.19 5.23
N ALA A 19 -2.41 8.59 6.31
CA ALA A 19 -2.81 7.28 6.83
C ALA A 19 -2.55 6.08 5.89
N LYS A 20 -1.51 6.11 5.05
CA LYS A 20 -1.14 4.98 4.17
C LYS A 20 -1.12 3.66 4.91
N THR A 21 -0.35 3.56 5.98
CA THR A 21 -0.18 2.37 6.82
C THR A 21 -1.50 1.84 7.38
N ILE A 22 -2.31 2.72 7.97
CA ILE A 22 -3.63 2.34 8.52
C ILE A 22 -4.57 1.86 7.41
N ILE A 23 -4.55 2.50 6.26
CA ILE A 23 -5.35 2.11 5.11
C ILE A 23 -4.88 0.76 4.56
N THR A 24 -3.57 0.55 4.40
CA THR A 24 -3.00 -0.73 3.96
C THR A 24 -3.45 -1.87 4.85
N TRP A 25 -3.31 -1.70 6.16
CA TRP A 25 -3.69 -2.73 7.14
C TRP A 25 -5.18 -3.04 7.15
N ASN A 26 -6.02 -2.02 7.27
CA ASN A 26 -7.47 -2.21 7.33
C ASN A 26 -8.08 -2.66 6.00
N LEU A 27 -7.53 -2.24 4.86
CA LEU A 27 -7.93 -2.74 3.54
C LEU A 27 -7.54 -4.23 3.39
N GLY A 28 -6.36 -4.63 3.88
CA GLY A 28 -5.94 -6.02 3.92
C GLY A 28 -6.90 -6.88 4.74
N ASP A 29 -7.28 -6.45 5.95
CA ASP A 29 -8.30 -7.15 6.78
C ASP A 29 -9.68 -7.18 6.09
N ALA A 30 -10.08 -6.10 5.42
CA ALA A 30 -11.36 -6.05 4.70
C ALA A 30 -11.41 -7.01 3.50
N LEU A 31 -10.33 -7.09 2.72
CA LEU A 31 -10.19 -8.07 1.64
C LEU A 31 -10.22 -9.51 2.18
N ALA A 32 -9.54 -9.77 3.30
CA ALA A 32 -9.56 -11.08 3.94
C ALA A 32 -10.95 -11.47 4.47
N ARG A 33 -11.74 -10.52 4.96
CA ARG A 33 -13.16 -10.70 5.33
C ARG A 33 -14.03 -11.02 4.11
N ARG A 34 -13.62 -10.66 2.90
CA ARG A 34 -14.23 -11.06 1.62
C ARG A 34 -13.71 -12.40 1.10
N GLY A 35 -12.99 -13.12 1.93
CA GLY A 35 -12.48 -14.46 1.61
C GLY A 35 -11.16 -14.48 0.85
N LYS A 36 -10.55 -13.32 0.57
CA LYS A 36 -9.30 -13.20 -0.17
C LYS A 36 -8.08 -13.52 0.68
N LYS A 37 -7.07 -14.19 0.09
CA LYS A 37 -5.76 -14.38 0.70
C LYS A 37 -4.88 -13.18 0.38
N VAL A 38 -4.37 -12.50 1.40
CA VAL A 38 -3.70 -11.19 1.27
C VAL A 38 -2.29 -11.24 1.84
N LEU A 39 -1.32 -10.72 1.09
CA LEU A 39 0.01 -10.43 1.58
C LEU A 39 0.17 -8.91 1.76
N LEU A 40 0.56 -8.49 2.93
CA LEU A 40 1.00 -7.13 3.20
C LEU A 40 2.53 -7.09 3.13
N ILE A 41 3.09 -6.12 2.43
CA ILE A 41 4.52 -5.85 2.40
C ILE A 41 4.73 -4.46 2.99
N ASP A 42 5.38 -4.39 4.14
CA ASP A 42 5.83 -3.13 4.71
C ASP A 42 7.15 -2.74 4.06
N PHE A 43 7.12 -1.73 3.21
CA PHE A 43 8.29 -1.26 2.46
C PHE A 43 8.69 0.17 2.84
N ASP A 44 8.21 0.62 4.03
CA ASP A 44 8.63 1.86 4.66
C ASP A 44 9.72 1.57 5.72
N PRO A 45 10.92 2.18 5.62
CA PRO A 45 11.98 2.03 6.64
C PRO A 45 11.55 2.39 8.07
N GLN A 46 10.47 3.15 8.24
CA GLN A 46 9.90 3.46 9.55
C GLN A 46 9.18 2.27 10.19
N SER A 47 8.90 1.20 9.43
CA SER A 47 8.34 -0.07 9.91
C SER A 47 7.00 0.06 10.65
N ASN A 48 6.22 1.11 10.36
CA ASN A 48 4.98 1.41 11.09
C ASN A 48 3.93 0.30 10.96
N LEU A 49 3.80 -0.31 9.78
CA LEU A 49 2.87 -1.42 9.57
C LEU A 49 3.33 -2.67 10.33
N SER A 50 4.62 -2.95 10.31
CA SER A 50 5.22 -4.08 11.02
C SER A 50 5.05 -3.97 12.53
N ILE A 51 5.33 -2.79 13.09
CA ILE A 51 5.13 -2.51 14.52
C ILE A 51 3.64 -2.60 14.88
N ALA A 52 2.76 -2.04 14.07
CA ALA A 52 1.32 -2.11 14.29
C ALA A 52 0.79 -3.54 14.34
N MET A 53 1.29 -4.43 13.48
CA MET A 53 0.81 -5.81 13.41
C MET A 53 1.48 -6.74 14.42
N LEU A 54 2.75 -6.54 14.72
CA LEU A 54 3.57 -7.47 15.51
C LEU A 54 3.74 -7.02 16.98
N GLY A 55 3.55 -5.72 17.27
CA GLY A 55 3.72 -5.20 18.63
C GLY A 55 5.06 -5.56 19.23
N ASP A 56 5.03 -6.11 20.45
CA ASP A 56 6.23 -6.50 21.22
C ASP A 56 7.07 -7.59 20.54
N ARG A 57 6.55 -8.30 19.56
CA ARG A 57 7.32 -9.29 18.77
C ARG A 57 8.17 -8.65 17.67
N PHE A 58 7.99 -7.36 17.37
CA PHE A 58 8.76 -6.73 16.29
C PHE A 58 10.27 -6.70 16.56
N PRO A 59 10.77 -6.41 17.76
CA PRO A 59 12.20 -6.49 18.06
C PRO A 59 12.81 -7.89 17.85
N ASP A 60 12.05 -8.96 18.11
CA ASP A 60 12.53 -10.35 18.02
C ASP A 60 12.84 -10.80 16.59
N ILE A 61 12.27 -10.12 15.58
CA ILE A 61 12.49 -10.43 14.17
C ILE A 61 13.64 -9.65 13.53
N LEU A 62 14.18 -8.65 14.24
CA LEU A 62 15.31 -7.86 13.76
C LEU A 62 16.61 -8.66 13.78
N PRO A 63 17.64 -8.25 13.01
CA PRO A 63 18.93 -8.89 13.02
C PRO A 63 19.57 -8.97 14.40
N THR A 64 20.16 -10.14 14.70
CA THR A 64 20.95 -10.40 15.90
C THR A 64 22.32 -10.94 15.52
N VAL A 65 23.19 -11.19 16.51
CA VAL A 65 24.50 -11.82 16.27
C VAL A 65 24.33 -13.23 15.71
N GLU A 66 23.34 -13.99 16.22
CA GLU A 66 23.05 -15.37 15.83
C GLU A 66 22.29 -15.43 14.47
N ASN A 67 21.51 -14.41 14.17
CA ASN A 67 20.77 -14.28 12.90
C ASN A 67 21.02 -12.90 12.25
N PRO A 68 22.13 -12.73 11.53
CA PRO A 68 22.57 -11.43 11.01
C PRO A 68 21.61 -10.76 10.01
N TYR A 69 20.68 -11.52 9.43
CA TYR A 69 19.69 -11.00 8.49
C TYR A 69 18.32 -10.79 9.13
N GLY A 70 18.09 -11.29 10.33
CA GLY A 70 16.77 -11.33 10.95
C GLY A 70 15.75 -12.14 10.14
N THR A 71 14.47 -11.89 10.38
CA THR A 71 13.36 -12.46 9.61
C THR A 71 12.47 -11.37 8.98
N THR A 72 13.03 -10.19 8.75
CA THR A 72 12.44 -9.06 8.04
C THR A 72 12.67 -9.17 6.53
N ILE A 73 12.19 -8.21 5.77
CA ILE A 73 12.47 -8.07 4.32
C ILE A 73 13.98 -8.00 4.02
N ARG A 74 14.78 -7.57 5.00
CA ARG A 74 16.24 -7.52 4.89
C ARG A 74 16.84 -8.89 4.57
N ALA A 75 16.31 -9.98 5.13
CA ALA A 75 16.78 -11.33 4.85
C ALA A 75 16.75 -11.68 3.36
N PHE A 76 15.77 -11.15 2.64
CA PHE A 76 15.65 -11.33 1.20
C PHE A 76 16.54 -10.37 0.41
N LEU A 77 16.43 -9.08 0.68
CA LEU A 77 17.08 -8.03 -0.10
C LEU A 77 18.59 -8.00 0.10
N GLN A 78 19.09 -8.20 1.32
CA GLN A 78 20.52 -8.17 1.57
C GLN A 78 21.23 -9.39 0.95
N ARG A 79 20.63 -10.57 1.02
CA ARG A 79 21.17 -11.76 0.35
C ARG A 79 21.23 -11.59 -1.17
N PHE A 80 20.20 -10.93 -1.74
CA PHE A 80 20.19 -10.60 -3.15
C PHE A 80 21.35 -9.65 -3.52
N LEU A 81 21.57 -8.57 -2.78
CA LEU A 81 22.66 -7.62 -3.04
C LEU A 81 24.04 -8.25 -2.89
N GLN A 82 24.20 -9.19 -1.97
CA GLN A 82 25.48 -9.86 -1.67
C GLN A 82 25.71 -11.11 -2.50
N ASN A 83 24.77 -11.49 -3.37
CA ASN A 83 24.80 -12.76 -4.12
C ASN A 83 25.04 -13.98 -3.23
N GLN A 84 24.45 -13.98 -2.02
CA GLN A 84 24.67 -15.02 -1.02
C GLN A 84 23.53 -16.03 -0.96
N GLY A 85 23.76 -17.22 -1.50
CA GLY A 85 22.91 -18.41 -1.34
C GLY A 85 21.46 -18.23 -1.83
N PRO A 86 20.55 -19.10 -1.43
CA PRO A 86 19.15 -18.98 -1.79
C PRO A 86 18.51 -17.77 -1.09
N LEU A 87 17.70 -17.02 -1.83
CA LEU A 87 16.93 -15.90 -1.25
C LEU A 87 15.89 -16.46 -0.28
N GLN A 88 15.90 -15.95 0.93
CA GLN A 88 14.99 -16.37 2.00
C GLN A 88 14.04 -15.22 2.32
N PHE A 89 12.77 -15.53 2.50
CA PHE A 89 11.76 -14.59 2.98
C PHE A 89 10.96 -15.24 4.11
N TYR A 90 10.40 -14.40 4.96
CA TYR A 90 9.65 -14.84 6.13
C TYR A 90 8.29 -14.16 6.14
N LYS A 91 7.24 -14.95 6.40
CA LYS A 91 5.87 -14.48 6.56
C LYS A 91 5.52 -14.45 8.03
N HIS A 92 4.95 -13.35 8.48
CA HIS A 92 4.52 -13.16 9.86
C HIS A 92 3.00 -13.01 9.93
N GLN A 93 2.43 -13.43 11.05
CA GLN A 93 1.02 -13.21 11.37
C GLN A 93 0.91 -12.12 12.44
N GLY A 94 0.07 -11.13 12.19
CA GLY A 94 -0.25 -10.11 13.19
C GLY A 94 -1.04 -10.69 14.37
N TYR A 95 -0.94 -10.07 15.53
CA TYR A 95 -1.59 -10.56 16.76
C TYR A 95 -3.10 -10.76 16.61
N ARG A 96 -3.80 -9.79 16.04
CA ARG A 96 -5.27 -9.74 15.93
C ARG A 96 -5.73 -9.56 14.49
N THR A 97 -4.90 -9.99 13.57
CA THR A 97 -5.17 -9.92 12.13
C THR A 97 -5.91 -11.17 11.67
N ASN A 98 -6.59 -11.12 10.54
CA ASN A 98 -7.23 -12.27 9.93
C ASN A 98 -6.16 -13.29 9.51
N ASN A 99 -6.44 -14.59 9.72
CA ASN A 99 -5.54 -15.69 9.34
C ASN A 99 -5.25 -15.79 7.83
N LYS A 100 -6.00 -15.06 7.00
CA LYS A 100 -5.74 -14.92 5.55
C LYS A 100 -4.85 -13.75 5.20
N VAL A 101 -4.31 -13.04 6.20
CA VAL A 101 -3.41 -11.88 6.01
C VAL A 101 -2.04 -12.22 6.56
N ASP A 102 -1.07 -12.33 5.68
CA ASP A 102 0.34 -12.46 6.01
C ASP A 102 1.06 -11.12 5.86
N LEU A 103 2.17 -10.95 6.58
CA LEU A 103 3.04 -9.78 6.54
C LEU A 103 4.47 -10.19 6.17
N ILE A 104 5.07 -9.49 5.23
CA ILE A 104 6.53 -9.37 5.12
C ILE A 104 6.91 -8.08 5.83
N ALA A 105 7.59 -8.23 6.97
CA ALA A 105 7.91 -7.13 7.85
C ALA A 105 9.06 -6.27 7.31
N SER A 106 8.99 -4.97 7.54
CA SER A 106 10.00 -3.98 7.20
C SER A 106 11.24 -4.08 8.09
N ASP A 107 12.28 -3.36 7.68
CA ASP A 107 13.52 -3.19 8.41
C ASP A 107 14.08 -1.77 8.17
N PRO A 108 14.57 -1.06 9.20
CA PRO A 108 15.24 0.23 9.02
C PRO A 108 16.41 0.21 8.02
N TRP A 109 17.00 -0.97 7.79
CA TRP A 109 18.03 -1.20 6.77
C TRP A 109 17.56 -0.89 5.34
N LEU A 110 16.26 -0.78 5.08
CA LEU A 110 15.72 -0.35 3.78
C LEU A 110 16.26 1.03 3.33
N ASN A 111 16.70 1.89 4.26
CA ASN A 111 17.42 3.12 3.89
C ASN A 111 18.72 2.81 3.17
N VAL A 112 19.50 1.86 3.68
CA VAL A 112 20.76 1.39 3.04
C VAL A 112 20.48 0.76 1.68
N TYR A 113 19.40 -0.05 1.60
CA TYR A 113 18.97 -0.63 0.32
C TYR A 113 18.60 0.46 -0.69
N SER A 114 17.86 1.48 -0.28
CA SER A 114 17.50 2.62 -1.14
C SER A 114 18.72 3.34 -1.72
N GLU A 115 19.75 3.54 -0.89
CA GLU A 115 21.03 4.13 -1.34
C GLU A 115 21.75 3.22 -2.32
N SER A 116 21.76 1.90 -2.08
CA SER A 116 22.38 0.93 -2.99
C SER A 116 21.74 0.90 -4.38
N LEU A 117 20.47 1.27 -4.49
CA LEU A 117 19.77 1.43 -5.76
C LEU A 117 20.21 2.67 -6.55
N SER A 118 20.88 3.62 -5.90
CA SER A 118 21.43 4.81 -6.57
C SER A 118 22.78 4.53 -7.22
N VAL A 119 23.46 3.45 -6.82
CA VAL A 119 24.81 3.10 -7.29
C VAL A 119 24.75 1.86 -8.16
N GLY A 120 25.17 1.98 -9.42
CA GLY A 120 25.34 0.84 -10.35
C GLY A 120 24.04 0.12 -10.73
N SER A 121 22.88 0.80 -10.65
CA SER A 121 21.59 0.27 -11.05
C SER A 121 20.87 1.22 -12.01
N ASP A 122 21.55 1.56 -13.08
CA ASP A 122 21.01 2.44 -14.11
C ASP A 122 19.98 1.69 -14.97
N LEU A 123 18.74 2.17 -14.94
CA LEU A 123 17.68 1.64 -15.80
C LEU A 123 17.92 1.99 -17.27
N LEU A 124 18.55 3.14 -17.55
CA LEU A 124 18.79 3.57 -18.93
C LEU A 124 19.81 2.67 -19.65
N THR A 125 20.60 1.88 -18.93
CA THR A 125 21.50 0.87 -19.50
C THR A 125 20.90 -0.55 -19.48
N GLY A 126 19.72 -0.73 -18.89
CA GLY A 126 19.09 -2.04 -18.68
C GLY A 126 19.65 -2.85 -17.50
N ASN A 127 20.76 -2.43 -16.89
CA ASN A 127 21.43 -3.16 -15.81
C ASN A 127 20.67 -3.06 -14.46
N GLY A 128 19.84 -2.05 -14.29
CA GLY A 128 19.08 -1.82 -13.06
C GLY A 128 17.77 -2.61 -12.94
N LEU A 129 17.27 -3.20 -14.04
CA LEU A 129 15.97 -3.83 -14.09
C LEU A 129 15.77 -4.91 -13.02
N GLU A 130 16.78 -5.75 -12.81
CA GLU A 130 16.69 -6.82 -11.81
C GLU A 130 16.57 -6.28 -10.38
N LYS A 131 17.36 -5.25 -10.03
CA LYS A 131 17.31 -4.61 -8.72
C LYS A 131 15.98 -3.91 -8.47
N TYR A 132 15.48 -3.17 -9.47
CA TYR A 132 14.20 -2.47 -9.35
C TYR A 132 12.96 -3.38 -9.46
N SER A 133 13.10 -4.63 -9.93
CA SER A 133 12.00 -5.61 -9.97
C SER A 133 12.05 -6.62 -8.82
N ILE A 134 12.91 -6.43 -7.84
CA ILE A 134 13.16 -7.41 -6.77
C ILE A 134 11.90 -7.75 -5.96
N ILE A 135 10.99 -6.79 -5.76
CA ILE A 135 9.72 -7.03 -5.07
C ILE A 135 8.83 -8.00 -5.86
N ASN A 136 8.84 -7.91 -7.20
CA ASN A 136 8.14 -8.89 -8.02
C ASN A 136 8.70 -10.30 -7.82
N ARG A 137 10.03 -10.44 -7.72
CA ARG A 137 10.69 -11.74 -7.43
C ARG A 137 10.31 -12.26 -6.05
N LEU A 138 10.25 -11.38 -5.04
CA LEU A 138 9.78 -11.72 -3.70
C LEU A 138 8.34 -12.25 -3.73
N ILE A 139 7.44 -11.54 -4.42
CA ILE A 139 6.03 -11.93 -4.55
C ILE A 139 5.89 -13.28 -5.28
N GLN A 140 6.66 -13.50 -6.36
CA GLN A 140 6.67 -14.79 -7.07
C GLN A 140 7.07 -15.95 -6.16
N GLN A 141 8.10 -15.76 -5.33
CA GLN A 141 8.50 -16.79 -4.36
C GLN A 141 7.48 -16.97 -3.23
N ALA A 142 6.87 -15.87 -2.75
CA ALA A 142 5.85 -15.93 -1.70
C ALA A 142 4.57 -16.65 -2.15
N ASN A 143 4.25 -16.60 -3.44
CA ASN A 143 3.11 -17.31 -4.03
C ASN A 143 3.31 -18.83 -4.09
N GLY A 144 4.56 -19.34 -4.09
CA GLY A 144 4.85 -20.76 -4.05
C GLY A 144 4.04 -21.61 -5.04
N ASN A 145 3.30 -22.57 -4.50
CA ASN A 145 2.35 -23.41 -5.25
C ASN A 145 1.00 -22.69 -5.40
N GLU A 146 0.11 -23.17 -6.31
CA GLU A 146 -1.21 -22.57 -6.55
C GLU A 146 -2.09 -22.47 -5.29
N GLU A 147 -1.98 -23.40 -4.34
CA GLU A 147 -2.72 -23.38 -3.06
C GLU A 147 -2.24 -22.27 -2.11
N ASP A 148 -0.98 -21.86 -2.24
CA ASP A 148 -0.36 -20.83 -1.41
C ASP A 148 -0.51 -19.43 -1.97
N LYS A 149 -1.00 -19.30 -3.18
CA LYS A 149 -1.09 -18.07 -3.94
C LYS A 149 -1.98 -17.02 -3.28
N TYR A 150 -1.47 -15.79 -3.24
CA TYR A 150 -2.24 -14.65 -2.77
C TYR A 150 -3.15 -14.11 -3.86
N ASP A 151 -4.37 -13.73 -3.49
CA ASP A 151 -5.27 -12.97 -4.37
C ASP A 151 -4.76 -11.53 -4.53
N TYR A 152 -4.35 -10.93 -3.41
CA TYR A 152 -3.88 -9.54 -3.36
C TYR A 152 -2.57 -9.41 -2.59
N VAL A 153 -1.70 -8.54 -3.08
CA VAL A 153 -0.54 -8.03 -2.35
C VAL A 153 -0.71 -6.52 -2.20
N LEU A 154 -0.68 -6.01 -0.97
CA LEU A 154 -0.71 -4.58 -0.69
C LEU A 154 0.67 -4.15 -0.19
N ILE A 155 1.23 -3.09 -0.77
CA ILE A 155 2.55 -2.57 -0.40
C ILE A 155 2.37 -1.21 0.29
N ASP A 156 2.80 -1.12 1.55
CA ASP A 156 2.87 0.14 2.31
C ASP A 156 4.18 0.87 2.00
N LEU A 157 4.11 2.16 1.69
CA LEU A 157 5.20 2.93 1.12
C LEU A 157 5.53 4.20 1.93
N PRO A 158 6.82 4.60 1.98
CA PRO A 158 7.21 5.87 2.58
C PRO A 158 6.65 7.08 1.81
N PRO A 159 6.56 8.26 2.46
CA PRO A 159 6.03 9.49 1.86
C PRO A 159 7.08 10.21 1.01
N SER A 160 7.51 9.62 -0.10
CA SER A 160 8.58 10.16 -0.93
C SER A 160 8.52 9.62 -2.37
N PHE A 161 9.29 10.21 -3.28
CA PHE A 161 9.57 9.66 -4.62
C PHE A 161 10.96 9.01 -4.70
N ASN A 162 11.37 8.33 -3.63
CA ASN A 162 12.68 7.67 -3.59
C ASN A 162 12.69 6.33 -4.36
N ASN A 163 13.86 5.68 -4.38
CA ASN A 163 14.05 4.43 -5.10
C ASN A 163 13.21 3.26 -4.54
N LEU A 164 12.86 3.26 -3.24
CA LEU A 164 11.96 2.24 -2.67
C LEU A 164 10.57 2.33 -3.29
N VAL A 165 10.00 3.54 -3.32
CA VAL A 165 8.70 3.78 -3.96
C VAL A 165 8.73 3.38 -5.43
N ARG A 166 9.80 3.74 -6.14
CA ARG A 166 10.00 3.38 -7.54
C ARG A 166 10.04 1.86 -7.75
N THR A 167 10.80 1.14 -6.92
CA THR A 167 10.89 -0.33 -6.92
C THR A 167 9.52 -0.99 -6.70
N ALA A 168 8.74 -0.50 -5.74
CA ALA A 168 7.40 -1.01 -5.47
C ALA A 168 6.43 -0.74 -6.62
N LEU A 169 6.42 0.48 -7.16
CA LEU A 169 5.56 0.85 -8.29
C LEU A 169 5.86 0.00 -9.54
N TYR A 170 7.13 -0.28 -9.83
CA TYR A 170 7.48 -1.15 -10.95
C TYR A 170 7.01 -2.60 -10.79
N SER A 171 6.84 -3.05 -9.54
CA SER A 171 6.32 -4.39 -9.22
C SER A 171 4.79 -4.43 -9.07
N SER A 172 4.11 -3.28 -9.15
CA SER A 172 2.68 -3.16 -8.92
C SER A 172 1.86 -3.19 -10.20
N ASN A 173 0.70 -3.86 -10.15
CA ASN A 173 -0.32 -3.75 -11.19
C ASN A 173 -1.10 -2.44 -11.06
N TYR A 174 -1.37 -2.04 -9.81
CA TYR A 174 -2.18 -0.87 -9.49
C TYR A 174 -1.54 -0.03 -8.40
N PHE A 175 -1.95 1.24 -8.33
CA PHE A 175 -1.71 2.06 -7.15
C PHE A 175 -2.96 2.82 -6.75
N ILE A 176 -3.11 3.03 -5.44
CA ILE A 176 -4.21 3.77 -4.80
C ILE A 176 -3.61 4.94 -4.04
N VAL A 177 -4.25 6.10 -4.13
CA VAL A 177 -3.77 7.35 -3.52
C VAL A 177 -4.65 7.75 -2.34
N PRO A 178 -4.24 7.56 -1.09
CA PRO A 178 -4.89 8.14 0.08
C PRO A 178 -4.70 9.65 0.11
N CYS A 179 -5.77 10.38 0.42
CA CYS A 179 -5.80 11.84 0.48
C CYS A 179 -6.49 12.31 1.76
N THR A 180 -5.93 13.31 2.41
CA THR A 180 -6.53 13.99 3.59
C THR A 180 -7.10 15.34 3.21
N SER A 181 -7.99 15.89 4.07
CA SER A 181 -8.68 17.16 3.88
C SER A 181 -7.76 18.37 4.07
N ASP A 182 -6.76 18.51 3.18
CA ASP A 182 -5.86 19.67 3.16
C ASP A 182 -5.37 20.02 1.75
N ILE A 183 -4.96 21.27 1.57
CA ILE A 183 -4.55 21.80 0.27
C ILE A 183 -3.28 21.16 -0.29
N PHE A 184 -2.34 20.75 0.57
CA PHE A 184 -1.10 20.12 0.13
C PHE A 184 -1.36 18.75 -0.51
N CYS A 185 -2.43 18.05 -0.09
CA CYS A 185 -2.79 16.78 -0.67
C CYS A 185 -3.15 16.91 -2.16
N SER A 186 -3.91 17.95 -2.55
CA SER A 186 -4.22 18.22 -3.96
C SER A 186 -2.94 18.49 -4.78
N TYR A 187 -1.98 19.25 -4.21
CA TYR A 187 -0.69 19.48 -4.84
C TYR A 187 0.12 18.20 -5.01
N CYS A 188 0.19 17.37 -3.97
CA CYS A 188 0.91 16.09 -4.01
C CYS A 188 0.34 15.12 -5.06
N VAL A 189 -0.98 15.09 -5.23
CA VAL A 189 -1.62 14.33 -6.31
C VAL A 189 -1.13 14.80 -7.69
N GLY A 190 -1.00 16.11 -7.90
CA GLY A 190 -0.44 16.66 -9.13
C GLY A 190 1.00 16.22 -9.41
N LEU A 191 1.85 16.17 -8.36
CA LEU A 191 3.23 15.72 -8.49
C LEU A 191 3.36 14.25 -8.93
N ILE A 192 2.40 13.40 -8.56
CA ILE A 192 2.36 12.01 -9.06
C ILE A 192 2.22 12.00 -10.59
N GLY A 193 1.33 12.84 -11.13
CA GLY A 193 1.13 12.97 -12.58
C GLY A 193 2.37 13.47 -13.33
N GLU A 194 3.21 14.27 -12.66
CA GLU A 194 4.48 14.74 -13.24
C GLU A 194 5.59 13.67 -13.17
N THR A 195 5.65 12.92 -12.09
CA THR A 195 6.78 12.03 -11.78
C THR A 195 6.61 10.62 -12.35
N LEU A 196 5.42 10.03 -12.23
CA LEU A 196 5.18 8.66 -12.64
C LEU A 196 5.44 8.39 -14.13
N PRO A 197 5.03 9.27 -15.09
CA PRO A 197 5.33 9.05 -16.51
C PRO A 197 6.84 8.99 -16.79
N ARG A 198 7.66 9.76 -16.06
CA ARG A 198 9.11 9.69 -16.17
C ARG A 198 9.64 8.33 -15.69
N PHE A 199 9.16 7.82 -14.56
CA PHE A 199 9.55 6.50 -14.06
C PHE A 199 9.22 5.40 -15.07
N ILE A 200 8.01 5.42 -15.62
CA ILE A 200 7.56 4.44 -16.61
C ILE A 200 8.45 4.53 -17.86
N LYS A 201 8.74 5.74 -18.35
CA LYS A 201 9.57 5.92 -19.54
C LYS A 201 11.00 5.41 -19.35
N GLU A 202 11.61 5.67 -18.19
CA GLU A 202 12.93 5.15 -17.85
C GLU A 202 12.93 3.61 -17.79
N TRP A 203 11.86 3.00 -17.25
CA TRP A 203 11.68 1.56 -17.24
C TRP A 203 11.59 0.98 -18.66
N GLU A 204 10.76 1.57 -19.51
CA GLU A 204 10.60 1.15 -20.93
C GLU A 204 11.89 1.18 -21.70
N ILE A 205 12.69 2.25 -21.55
CA ILE A 205 14.01 2.36 -22.18
C ILE A 205 14.93 1.23 -21.68
N GLY A 206 14.95 0.99 -20.37
CA GLY A 206 15.72 -0.11 -19.80
C GLY A 206 15.32 -1.47 -20.36
N CYS A 207 14.02 -1.74 -20.48
CA CYS A 207 13.52 -2.97 -21.09
C CYS A 207 13.96 -3.10 -22.55
N GLN A 208 13.81 -2.05 -23.35
CA GLN A 208 14.23 -2.07 -24.77
C GLN A 208 15.71 -2.40 -24.93
N LEU A 209 16.58 -1.81 -24.11
CA LEU A 209 18.01 -2.10 -24.14
C LEU A 209 18.34 -3.51 -23.66
N HIS A 210 17.67 -3.97 -22.59
CA HIS A 210 17.82 -5.33 -22.10
C HIS A 210 17.41 -6.35 -23.16
N ASP A 211 16.27 -6.16 -23.81
CA ASP A 211 15.73 -7.09 -24.82
C ASP A 211 16.59 -7.13 -26.09
N THR A 212 17.21 -6.00 -26.44
CA THR A 212 18.20 -5.94 -27.55
C THR A 212 19.39 -6.86 -27.27
N ASN A 213 19.84 -6.92 -26.02
CA ASN A 213 20.98 -7.73 -25.60
C ASN A 213 20.60 -9.16 -25.21
N ASN A 214 19.33 -9.40 -24.91
CA ASN A 214 18.80 -10.69 -24.43
C ASN A 214 17.51 -11.06 -25.20
N PRO A 215 17.60 -11.31 -26.51
CA PRO A 215 16.44 -11.66 -27.32
C PRO A 215 15.77 -12.93 -26.75
N HIS A 216 14.45 -12.92 -26.68
CA HIS A 216 13.59 -13.98 -26.09
C HIS A 216 13.47 -13.96 -24.54
N ASN A 217 13.95 -12.94 -23.86
CA ASN A 217 13.77 -12.80 -22.42
C ASN A 217 12.65 -11.79 -22.09
N GLU A 218 11.43 -12.27 -21.96
CA GLU A 218 10.22 -11.44 -21.68
C GLU A 218 10.03 -11.15 -20.17
N LYS A 219 11.05 -11.34 -19.35
CA LYS A 219 10.97 -11.27 -17.87
C LYS A 219 10.35 -9.97 -17.35
N TYR A 220 10.59 -8.85 -18.02
CA TYR A 220 10.22 -7.51 -17.55
C TYR A 220 9.03 -6.87 -18.27
N ILE A 221 8.52 -7.48 -19.34
CA ILE A 221 7.53 -6.89 -20.25
C ILE A 221 6.23 -6.45 -19.57
N ASN A 222 5.83 -7.16 -18.51
CA ASN A 222 4.60 -6.91 -17.77
C ASN A 222 4.81 -6.12 -16.47
N LEU A 223 6.01 -5.59 -16.24
CA LEU A 223 6.37 -4.81 -15.06
C LEU A 223 6.54 -3.33 -15.41
N GLY A 224 6.63 -2.50 -14.38
CA GLY A 224 6.95 -1.08 -14.53
C GLY A 224 5.81 -0.19 -15.02
N LYS A 225 4.59 -0.72 -15.13
CA LYS A 225 3.43 -0.03 -15.71
C LYS A 225 2.24 -0.02 -14.75
N PRO A 226 2.37 0.56 -13.55
CA PRO A 226 1.28 0.58 -12.57
C PRO A 226 0.11 1.44 -13.06
N VAL A 227 -1.11 0.92 -12.91
CA VAL A 227 -2.34 1.59 -13.30
C VAL A 227 -2.91 2.35 -12.10
N PHE A 228 -3.31 3.61 -12.29
CA PHE A 228 -4.02 4.36 -11.26
C PHE A 228 -5.41 3.75 -11.05
N ALA A 229 -5.63 3.16 -9.87
CA ALA A 229 -6.90 2.51 -9.52
C ALA A 229 -7.90 3.45 -8.85
N GLY A 230 -7.43 4.60 -8.35
CA GLY A 230 -8.30 5.58 -7.70
C GLY A 230 -7.74 6.13 -6.40
N TRP A 231 -8.55 6.93 -5.72
CA TRP A 231 -8.16 7.61 -4.49
C TRP A 231 -9.16 7.36 -3.34
N ILE A 232 -8.65 7.50 -2.12
CA ILE A 232 -9.42 7.34 -0.88
C ILE A 232 -9.35 8.67 -0.14
N PHE A 233 -10.52 9.24 0.22
CA PHE A 233 -10.60 10.44 1.05
C PHE A 233 -10.60 10.04 2.52
N ASN A 234 -9.55 10.40 3.24
CA ASN A 234 -9.34 10.00 4.64
C ASN A 234 -9.34 11.19 5.59
N GLY A 235 -9.87 11.00 6.78
CA GLY A 235 -9.78 11.96 7.88
C GLY A 235 -10.70 13.15 7.73
N TYR A 236 -11.85 13.01 7.07
CA TYR A 236 -12.85 14.05 7.01
C TYR A 236 -13.84 13.97 8.18
N ASP A 237 -14.32 15.13 8.61
CA ASP A 237 -15.31 15.27 9.67
C ASP A 237 -16.74 15.27 9.15
N THR A 238 -17.65 14.72 9.97
CA THR A 238 -19.09 14.76 9.70
C THR A 238 -19.86 15.42 10.84
N ARG A 239 -20.89 16.21 10.48
CA ARG A 239 -21.80 16.84 11.44
C ARG A 239 -23.24 16.43 11.15
N LYS A 240 -24.02 16.15 12.20
CA LYS A 240 -25.46 15.93 12.09
C LYS A 240 -26.15 17.31 12.08
N PRO A 241 -26.77 17.75 10.98
CA PRO A 241 -27.60 18.95 10.97
C PRO A 241 -28.80 18.82 11.89
N LYS A 242 -29.29 19.93 12.51
CA LYS A 242 -30.41 19.92 13.44
C LYS A 242 -31.68 19.30 12.86
N ASP A 243 -31.90 19.47 11.56
CA ASP A 243 -33.15 19.08 10.87
C ASP A 243 -33.02 17.87 9.96
N LYS A 244 -31.95 17.07 10.08
CA LYS A 244 -31.73 15.89 9.21
C LYS A 244 -31.33 14.65 9.98
N ALA A 245 -31.88 13.51 9.53
CA ALA A 245 -31.59 12.19 10.13
C ALA A 245 -30.15 11.70 9.88
N SER A 246 -29.50 12.15 8.77
CA SER A 246 -28.17 11.69 8.35
C SER A 246 -27.08 12.72 8.62
N LYS A 247 -25.88 12.24 9.01
CA LYS A 247 -24.67 13.06 9.09
C LYS A 247 -24.24 13.49 7.68
N LYS A 248 -23.66 14.71 7.56
CA LYS A 248 -23.07 15.23 6.34
C LYS A 248 -21.63 15.63 6.61
N ILE A 249 -20.77 15.53 5.58
CA ILE A 249 -19.40 16.08 5.61
C ILE A 249 -19.49 17.58 5.92
N ILE A 250 -18.62 18.07 6.79
CA ILE A 250 -18.54 19.51 7.09
C ILE A 250 -18.11 20.30 5.84
N ALA A 251 -18.53 21.56 5.76
CA ALA A 251 -18.33 22.37 4.55
C ALA A 251 -16.85 22.50 4.14
N ALA A 252 -15.95 22.66 5.12
CA ALA A 252 -14.51 22.75 4.86
C ALA A 252 -13.97 21.50 4.16
N ASP A 253 -14.29 20.30 4.68
CA ASP A 253 -13.85 19.03 4.13
C ASP A 253 -14.49 18.72 2.78
N TYR A 254 -15.75 19.13 2.59
CA TYR A 254 -16.41 19.02 1.30
C TYR A 254 -15.69 19.84 0.22
N VAL A 255 -15.32 21.09 0.53
CA VAL A 255 -14.55 21.96 -0.39
C VAL A 255 -13.17 21.36 -0.67
N MET A 256 -12.47 20.84 0.34
CA MET A 256 -11.17 20.21 0.15
C MET A 256 -11.28 18.91 -0.67
N GLY A 257 -12.27 18.08 -0.39
CA GLY A 257 -12.53 16.88 -1.19
C GLY A 257 -12.80 17.21 -2.67
N SER A 258 -13.53 18.29 -2.95
CA SER A 258 -13.75 18.76 -4.33
C SER A 258 -12.46 19.20 -5.00
N LYS A 259 -11.58 19.94 -4.30
CA LYS A 259 -10.26 20.33 -4.83
C LYS A 259 -9.35 19.13 -5.08
N ILE A 260 -9.39 18.12 -4.21
CA ILE A 260 -8.65 16.87 -4.42
C ILE A 260 -9.18 16.16 -5.66
N ALA A 261 -10.50 16.06 -5.83
CA ALA A 261 -11.11 15.47 -7.01
C ALA A 261 -10.71 16.18 -8.32
N GLU A 262 -10.61 17.52 -8.31
CA GLU A 262 -10.06 18.29 -9.43
C GLU A 262 -8.57 17.98 -9.67
N GLY A 263 -7.78 17.84 -8.61
CA GLY A 263 -6.38 17.42 -8.68
C GLY A 263 -6.23 16.01 -9.28
N VAL A 264 -7.09 15.08 -8.88
CA VAL A 264 -7.15 13.73 -9.44
C VAL A 264 -7.54 13.74 -10.91
N LYS A 265 -8.50 14.58 -11.31
CA LYS A 265 -8.85 14.74 -12.74
C LYS A 265 -7.64 15.18 -13.56
N LYS A 266 -6.88 16.17 -13.09
CA LYS A 266 -5.63 16.61 -13.74
C LYS A 266 -4.57 15.52 -13.76
N LEU A 267 -4.45 14.73 -12.68
CA LEU A 267 -3.57 13.54 -12.65
C LEU A 267 -3.93 12.59 -13.78
N VAL A 268 -5.20 12.19 -13.90
CA VAL A 268 -5.71 11.27 -14.93
C VAL A 268 -5.41 11.81 -16.32
N GLU A 269 -5.79 13.06 -16.61
CA GLU A 269 -5.52 13.71 -17.90
C GLU A 269 -4.03 13.72 -18.24
N THR A 270 -3.18 13.94 -17.24
CA THR A 270 -1.71 13.98 -17.42
C THR A 270 -1.17 12.59 -17.70
N LEU A 271 -1.63 11.57 -16.97
CA LEU A 271 -1.22 10.17 -17.19
C LEU A 271 -1.62 9.70 -18.59
N GLU A 272 -2.90 9.89 -18.99
CA GLU A 272 -3.41 9.50 -20.32
C GLU A 272 -2.71 10.23 -21.47
N LYS A 273 -2.35 11.51 -21.27
CA LYS A 273 -1.63 12.30 -22.26
C LYS A 273 -0.18 11.83 -22.44
N ARG A 274 0.50 11.50 -21.34
CA ARG A 274 1.95 11.19 -21.34
C ARG A 274 2.25 9.71 -21.55
N ILE A 275 1.31 8.82 -21.18
CA ILE A 275 1.44 7.37 -21.28
C ILE A 275 0.40 6.89 -22.30
N LYS A 276 0.83 6.63 -23.52
CA LYS A 276 -0.06 6.28 -24.65
C LYS A 276 -0.02 4.80 -25.03
N GLU A 277 1.07 4.12 -24.68
CA GLU A 277 1.36 2.78 -25.20
C GLU A 277 0.66 1.68 -24.38
N HIS A 278 0.13 2.02 -23.20
CA HIS A 278 -0.62 1.08 -22.34
C HIS A 278 -1.59 1.84 -21.41
N PRO A 279 -2.59 1.16 -20.84
CA PRO A 279 -3.49 1.78 -19.87
C PRO A 279 -2.72 2.33 -18.66
N SER A 280 -2.92 3.60 -18.35
CA SER A 280 -2.30 4.27 -17.20
C SER A 280 -3.29 4.54 -16.06
N VAL A 281 -4.58 4.41 -16.35
CA VAL A 281 -5.70 4.56 -15.42
C VAL A 281 -6.65 3.39 -15.58
N LEU A 282 -7.38 3.10 -14.51
CA LEU A 282 -8.35 2.01 -14.50
C LEU A 282 -9.49 2.30 -15.48
N GLN A 283 -9.59 1.51 -16.53
CA GLN A 283 -10.69 1.62 -17.50
C GLN A 283 -12.01 1.20 -16.86
N ASN A 284 -13.10 1.88 -17.22
CA ASN A 284 -14.44 1.62 -16.67
C ASN A 284 -14.52 1.79 -15.13
N HIS A 285 -13.78 2.75 -14.56
CA HIS A 285 -13.92 3.09 -13.15
C HIS A 285 -15.37 3.53 -12.86
N PRO A 286 -15.99 3.05 -11.75
CA PRO A 286 -17.42 3.31 -11.44
C PRO A 286 -17.72 4.78 -11.14
N SER A 287 -16.71 5.60 -10.94
CA SER A 287 -16.80 7.04 -10.67
C SER A 287 -15.91 7.79 -11.63
N GLU A 288 -16.44 8.79 -12.34
CA GLU A 288 -15.66 9.69 -13.19
C GLU A 288 -14.54 10.40 -12.44
N SER A 289 -14.68 10.55 -11.10
CA SER A 289 -13.66 11.13 -10.22
C SER A 289 -12.64 10.11 -9.68
N PHE A 290 -12.68 8.85 -10.09
CA PHE A 290 -11.82 7.77 -9.57
C PHE A 290 -11.88 7.59 -8.05
N PHE A 291 -13.00 7.95 -7.44
CA PHE A 291 -13.21 7.88 -6.00
C PHE A 291 -13.53 6.46 -5.53
N LEU A 292 -12.64 5.86 -4.72
CA LEU A 292 -12.80 4.52 -4.17
C LEU A 292 -13.59 4.51 -2.86
N GLY A 293 -13.59 5.59 -2.10
CA GLY A 293 -14.34 5.65 -0.85
C GLY A 293 -13.82 6.72 0.10
N GLY A 294 -14.65 7.00 1.11
CA GLY A 294 -14.33 7.93 2.19
C GLY A 294 -14.18 7.23 3.52
N ILE A 295 -13.23 7.67 4.32
CA ILE A 295 -12.97 7.22 5.67
C ILE A 295 -13.05 8.44 6.58
N GLU A 296 -14.03 8.47 7.50
CA GLU A 296 -14.12 9.55 8.49
C GLU A 296 -12.89 9.59 9.39
N ASP A 297 -12.68 10.72 10.06
CA ASP A 297 -11.59 10.83 11.03
C ASP A 297 -11.70 9.73 12.07
N MET A 298 -10.61 8.99 12.19
CA MET A 298 -10.52 7.81 13.04
C MET A 298 -10.14 8.17 14.49
N ASN A 299 -9.67 9.39 14.71
CA ASN A 299 -9.32 9.94 16.03
C ASN A 299 -8.54 8.94 16.92
N ILE A 300 -8.99 8.79 18.15
CA ILE A 300 -8.39 7.88 19.15
C ILE A 300 -8.39 6.41 18.73
N LEU A 301 -9.20 6.01 17.76
CA LEU A 301 -9.25 4.62 17.27
C LEU A 301 -7.93 4.22 16.59
N VAL A 302 -7.21 5.15 15.96
CA VAL A 302 -5.87 4.87 15.40
C VAL A 302 -4.90 4.50 16.52
N GLN A 303 -4.87 5.28 17.60
CA GLN A 303 -3.99 5.02 18.75
C GLN A 303 -4.31 3.67 19.40
N ASN A 304 -5.60 3.39 19.64
CA ASN A 304 -6.02 2.09 20.17
C ASN A 304 -5.69 0.93 19.20
N SER A 305 -5.86 1.12 17.90
CA SER A 305 -5.52 0.12 16.88
C SER A 305 -4.03 -0.24 16.94
N MET A 306 -3.17 0.78 16.98
CA MET A 306 -1.71 0.60 17.09
C MET A 306 -1.31 -0.07 18.40
N TRP A 307 -1.81 0.43 19.53
CA TRP A 307 -1.50 -0.09 20.86
C TRP A 307 -2.00 -1.52 21.10
N LEU A 308 -3.18 -1.84 20.58
CA LEU A 308 -3.78 -3.16 20.71
C LEU A 308 -3.35 -4.15 19.62
N ASN A 309 -2.52 -3.73 18.68
CA ASN A 309 -2.11 -4.52 17.52
C ASN A 309 -3.30 -5.15 16.78
N CYS A 310 -4.33 -4.34 16.54
CA CYS A 310 -5.61 -4.78 16.03
C CYS A 310 -6.14 -3.82 14.96
N PRO A 311 -6.57 -4.32 13.78
CA PRO A 311 -7.23 -3.47 12.79
C PRO A 311 -8.45 -2.75 13.39
N ILE A 312 -8.68 -1.49 13.01
CA ILE A 312 -9.79 -0.68 13.52
C ILE A 312 -11.14 -1.40 13.39
N ALA A 313 -11.33 -2.10 12.27
CA ALA A 313 -12.55 -2.86 12.00
C ALA A 313 -12.80 -4.05 12.94
N ARG A 314 -11.91 -4.33 13.89
CA ARG A 314 -11.99 -5.41 14.89
C ARG A 314 -11.90 -4.90 16.32
N LEU A 315 -11.75 -3.61 16.54
CA LEU A 315 -11.63 -3.03 17.88
C LEU A 315 -12.86 -3.28 18.75
N ASP A 316 -14.04 -3.45 18.16
CA ASP A 316 -15.27 -3.80 18.85
C ASP A 316 -15.23 -5.17 19.57
N GLN A 317 -14.23 -5.99 19.28
CA GLN A 317 -14.02 -7.32 19.88
C GLN A 317 -13.03 -7.30 21.05
N ILE A 318 -12.47 -6.14 21.40
CA ILE A 318 -11.39 -5.99 22.36
C ILE A 318 -11.68 -4.75 23.22
N GLU A 319 -11.34 -4.82 24.50
CA GLU A 319 -11.47 -3.68 25.39
C GLU A 319 -10.46 -2.56 25.05
N PRO A 320 -10.88 -1.29 25.02
CA PRO A 320 -9.98 -0.17 24.76
C PRO A 320 -8.96 0.02 25.88
N VAL A 321 -7.85 0.62 25.53
CA VAL A 321 -6.83 1.04 26.51
C VAL A 321 -7.37 2.23 27.30
N LYS A 322 -7.33 2.16 28.65
CA LYS A 322 -7.67 3.25 29.55
C LYS A 322 -6.39 3.90 30.12
N ASN A 323 -5.47 3.08 30.60
CA ASN A 323 -4.12 3.44 31.00
C ASN A 323 -3.20 2.21 30.82
N PHE A 324 -1.95 2.27 31.32
CA PHE A 324 -0.99 1.17 31.14
C PHE A 324 -1.47 -0.18 31.73
N GLU A 325 -2.23 -0.16 32.80
CA GLU A 325 -2.66 -1.34 33.54
C GLU A 325 -4.11 -1.69 33.33
N ASP A 326 -4.98 -0.68 33.09
CA ASP A 326 -6.41 -0.84 33.04
C ASP A 326 -6.96 -0.86 31.59
N ARG A 327 -7.99 -1.67 31.42
CA ARG A 327 -8.85 -1.66 30.25
C ARG A 327 -10.13 -0.86 30.55
N GLY A 328 -10.63 -0.19 29.52
CA GLY A 328 -11.86 0.57 29.60
C GLY A 328 -13.01 -0.14 28.91
N GLN A 329 -14.07 0.61 28.69
CA GLN A 329 -15.18 0.21 27.82
C GLN A 329 -15.35 1.21 26.69
N TRP A 330 -15.67 0.70 25.50
CA TRP A 330 -16.02 1.56 24.37
C TRP A 330 -17.31 2.32 24.66
N SER A 331 -17.31 3.62 24.48
CA SER A 331 -18.55 4.38 24.48
C SER A 331 -19.44 3.97 23.30
N PRO A 332 -20.77 4.14 23.40
CA PRO A 332 -21.70 3.86 22.28
C PRO A 332 -21.30 4.58 20.98
N ASN A 333 -20.83 5.83 21.07
CA ASN A 333 -20.38 6.62 19.93
C ASN A 333 -19.13 6.02 19.26
N GLN A 334 -18.18 5.51 20.04
CA GLN A 334 -16.99 4.84 19.53
C GLN A 334 -17.34 3.51 18.85
N LEU A 335 -18.24 2.71 19.42
CA LEU A 335 -18.71 1.48 18.80
C LEU A 335 -19.43 1.75 17.46
N ASP A 336 -20.25 2.79 17.40
CA ASP A 336 -20.89 3.21 16.15
C ASP A 336 -19.85 3.68 15.11
N GLN A 337 -18.81 4.41 15.54
CA GLN A 337 -17.72 4.83 14.68
C GLN A 337 -16.92 3.62 14.15
N ILE A 338 -16.59 2.63 14.99
CA ILE A 338 -15.92 1.39 14.58
C ILE A 338 -16.75 0.65 13.52
N LYS A 339 -18.08 0.48 13.76
CA LYS A 339 -18.99 -0.17 12.81
C LYS A 339 -19.02 0.56 11.46
N LYS A 340 -19.04 1.89 11.49
CA LYS A 340 -19.06 2.72 10.29
C LYS A 340 -17.74 2.58 9.51
N LEU A 341 -16.61 2.68 10.19
CA LEU A 341 -15.28 2.50 9.58
C LEU A 341 -15.12 1.10 8.97
N LYS A 342 -15.58 0.07 9.67
CA LYS A 342 -15.65 -1.30 9.14
C LYS A 342 -16.44 -1.38 7.83
N THR A 343 -17.60 -0.72 7.76
CA THR A 343 -18.42 -0.66 6.54
C THR A 343 -17.71 0.08 5.42
N ASN A 344 -17.03 1.20 5.74
CA ASN A 344 -16.27 1.98 4.76
C ASN A 344 -15.12 1.16 4.15
N PHE A 345 -14.31 0.47 4.97
CA PHE A 345 -13.24 -0.39 4.48
C PHE A 345 -13.75 -1.57 3.66
N LEU A 346 -14.87 -2.19 4.06
CA LEU A 346 -15.51 -3.26 3.28
C LEU A 346 -16.00 -2.74 1.92
N SER A 347 -16.60 -1.55 1.87
CA SER A 347 -17.04 -0.93 0.60
C SER A 347 -15.85 -0.63 -0.33
N ILE A 348 -14.72 -0.15 0.23
CA ILE A 348 -13.50 0.06 -0.55
C ILE A 348 -12.95 -1.27 -1.06
N ALA A 349 -12.92 -2.32 -0.20
CA ALA A 349 -12.49 -3.66 -0.61
C ALA A 349 -13.36 -4.23 -1.73
N ASP A 350 -14.69 -4.06 -1.66
CA ASP A 350 -15.62 -4.50 -2.70
C ASP A 350 -15.33 -3.82 -4.05
N ARG A 351 -14.99 -2.52 -4.05
CA ARG A 351 -14.59 -1.80 -5.25
C ARG A 351 -13.24 -2.28 -5.79
N VAL A 352 -12.26 -2.52 -4.91
CA VAL A 352 -10.96 -3.10 -5.30
C VAL A 352 -11.17 -4.47 -5.93
N ILE A 353 -11.96 -5.35 -5.33
CA ILE A 353 -12.25 -6.70 -5.87
C ILE A 353 -12.92 -6.62 -7.24
N LYS A 354 -13.82 -5.67 -7.42
CA LYS A 354 -14.60 -5.51 -8.65
C LYS A 354 -13.78 -4.91 -9.80
N HIS A 355 -12.84 -4.04 -9.51
CA HIS A 355 -12.20 -3.19 -10.53
C HIS A 355 -10.71 -3.46 -10.71
N CYS A 356 -9.97 -3.91 -9.69
CA CYS A 356 -8.58 -4.33 -9.81
C CYS A 356 -8.51 -5.83 -10.16
N ILE A 357 -8.85 -6.16 -11.40
CA ILE A 357 -9.00 -7.54 -11.91
C ILE A 357 -7.84 -7.96 -12.82
#